data_98628bdc7ed99946cf1beea43c447104
#
_entry.id   98628bdc7ed99946cf1beea43c447104
#
_cell.length_a   1.000
_cell.length_b   1.000
_cell.length_c   1.000
_cell.angle_alpha   90.00
_cell.angle_beta   90.00
_cell.angle_gamma   90.00
#
_symmetry.space_group_name_H-M   'P 1'
#
loop_
_entity.id
_entity.type
_entity.pdbx_description
1 polymer ?
#
loop_
_entity_poly.entity_id
_entity_poly.type
_entity_poly.pdbx_seq_one_letter_code
_entity_poly.pdbx_strand_id
1 'polypeptide(L)'
;MKPILTFLTALLFPVLIDLSSAEDLTVYPPVPGLAASEHYKVRVRAVADGAVWQGAFAIQTACKSLENGTDGYFDTLAGWTHTYVNFETAGAVEIEIARANGQPIHSAAAHPQRKASSCSVKNGRAFVRLDQPCLVAVDIDGRMDTQDTGKGYNGPPLHTISIFANPPLRGKPMPDDRGVLYVKPGVIPPSDGPWTTLYFLPGVHDIGLAFPLRANRQYYIPGDAMVYGTLSNRKWGDAHHIRIFGLGTLSG
;
A
#
# COMPACT_ATOMS: atom_id res chain seq x y z
N MET A 1 70.21 -0.07 -38.18
CA MET A 1 69.29 -0.85 -37.33
C MET A 1 68.45 0.18 -36.54
N LYS A 2 67.17 0.27 -36.84
CA LYS A 2 66.26 1.17 -36.12
C LYS A 2 65.42 0.32 -35.14
N PRO A 3 65.22 0.70 -33.85
CA PRO A 3 64.35 -0.06 -32.95
C PRO A 3 62.91 0.25 -33.24
N ILE A 4 62.09 -0.81 -33.31
CA ILE A 4 60.64 -0.76 -33.40
C ILE A 4 60.11 -0.67 -31.97
N LEU A 5 59.43 0.45 -31.65
CA LEU A 5 58.78 0.68 -30.37
C LEU A 5 57.34 0.16 -30.46
N THR A 6 57.05 -0.95 -29.81
CA THR A 6 55.70 -1.52 -29.76
C THR A 6 54.92 -0.87 -28.63
N PHE A 7 53.90 -0.08 -28.97
CA PHE A 7 52.96 0.46 -27.99
C PHE A 7 51.93 -0.63 -27.64
N LEU A 8 51.93 -1.03 -26.38
CA LEU A 8 50.91 -1.90 -25.80
C LEU A 8 49.75 -1.01 -25.28
N THR A 9 48.65 -0.96 -26.03
CA THR A 9 47.46 -0.21 -25.61
C THR A 9 46.63 -1.10 -24.66
N ALA A 10 46.70 -0.83 -23.38
CA ALA A 10 45.82 -1.48 -22.41
C ALA A 10 44.39 -0.92 -22.55
N LEU A 11 43.43 -1.74 -23.00
CA LEU A 11 42.01 -1.44 -22.97
C LEU A 11 41.53 -1.60 -21.53
N LEU A 12 41.32 -0.48 -20.83
CA LEU A 12 40.53 -0.45 -19.61
C LEU A 12 39.05 -0.56 -19.98
N PHE A 13 38.44 -1.71 -19.70
CA PHE A 13 37.01 -1.86 -19.67
C PHE A 13 36.52 -1.23 -18.39
N PRO A 14 35.59 -0.20 -18.43
CA PRO A 14 34.94 0.26 -17.22
C PRO A 14 34.04 -0.89 -16.75
N VAL A 15 34.31 -1.41 -15.56
CA VAL A 15 33.37 -2.23 -14.81
C VAL A 15 32.25 -1.27 -14.38
N LEU A 16 31.14 -1.30 -15.10
CA LEU A 16 29.90 -0.69 -14.65
C LEU A 16 29.45 -1.45 -13.39
N ILE A 17 29.81 -0.94 -12.23
CA ILE A 17 29.20 -1.36 -10.97
C ILE A 17 27.81 -0.81 -11.03
N ASP A 18 26.86 -1.70 -11.25
CA ASP A 18 25.43 -1.39 -11.19
C ASP A 18 25.09 -1.10 -9.71
N LEU A 19 25.13 0.19 -9.34
CA LEU A 19 24.79 0.70 -8.00
C LEU A 19 23.27 0.80 -7.78
N SER A 20 22.49 -0.06 -8.41
CA SER A 20 21.04 -0.02 -8.50
C SER A 20 20.31 -0.67 -7.33
N SER A 21 20.79 -0.70 -6.10
CA SER A 21 20.10 -1.50 -5.08
C SER A 21 19.41 -0.75 -3.93
N ALA A 22 19.55 0.57 -3.82
CA ALA A 22 18.94 1.34 -2.72
C ALA A 22 17.71 2.15 -3.13
N GLU A 23 17.49 2.39 -4.43
CA GLU A 23 16.37 3.21 -4.93
C GLU A 23 15.09 2.42 -5.24
N ASP A 24 15.15 1.08 -5.15
CA ASP A 24 14.08 0.21 -5.65
C ASP A 24 12.95 -0.06 -4.65
N LEU A 25 13.11 0.30 -3.37
CA LEU A 25 12.12 0.08 -2.32
C LEU A 25 11.82 1.37 -1.56
N THR A 26 10.57 1.85 -1.66
CA THR A 26 10.06 2.98 -0.88
C THR A 26 9.00 2.51 0.09
N VAL A 27 9.31 2.56 1.38
CA VAL A 27 8.35 2.27 2.46
C VAL A 27 7.86 3.59 3.03
N TYR A 28 6.52 3.76 3.07
CA TYR A 28 5.93 4.97 3.60
C TYR A 28 6.00 5.03 5.13
N PRO A 29 6.22 6.21 5.71
CA PRO A 29 6.15 6.39 7.15
C PRO A 29 4.73 6.11 7.67
N PRO A 30 4.56 5.92 8.99
CA PRO A 30 3.25 5.84 9.61
C PRO A 30 2.38 7.05 9.24
N VAL A 31 1.10 6.79 8.93
CA VAL A 31 0.14 7.87 8.69
C VAL A 31 -0.07 8.66 9.99
N PRO A 32 0.29 9.95 10.04
CA PRO A 32 0.11 10.75 11.25
C PRO A 32 -1.36 10.75 11.71
N GLY A 33 -1.59 10.43 12.99
CA GLY A 33 -2.93 10.38 13.58
C GLY A 33 -3.69 9.07 13.37
N LEU A 34 -3.10 8.07 12.69
CA LEU A 34 -3.70 6.75 12.50
C LEU A 34 -2.99 5.70 13.36
N ALA A 35 -3.76 4.86 14.07
CA ALA A 35 -3.20 3.72 14.80
C ALA A 35 -2.78 2.61 13.84
N ALA A 36 -1.67 1.93 14.17
CA ALA A 36 -1.25 0.73 13.44
C ALA A 36 -2.21 -0.45 13.74
N SER A 37 -2.15 -1.47 12.89
CA SER A 37 -2.93 -2.70 13.08
C SER A 37 -2.66 -3.36 14.44
N GLU A 38 -3.74 -3.76 15.10
CA GLU A 38 -3.70 -4.54 16.35
C GLU A 38 -3.39 -6.01 16.10
N HIS A 39 -3.51 -6.48 14.85
CA HIS A 39 -3.37 -7.90 14.50
C HIS A 39 -2.01 -8.24 13.93
N TYR A 40 -1.43 -7.35 13.09
CA TYR A 40 -0.20 -7.69 12.38
C TYR A 40 0.84 -6.56 12.43
N LYS A 41 2.10 -6.97 12.48
CA LYS A 41 3.29 -6.13 12.23
C LYS A 41 3.97 -6.65 10.98
N VAL A 42 4.38 -5.75 10.10
CA VAL A 42 4.99 -6.11 8.82
C VAL A 42 6.32 -5.39 8.65
N ARG A 43 7.29 -6.11 8.12
CA ARG A 43 8.57 -5.55 7.66
C ARG A 43 8.82 -5.99 6.23
N VAL A 44 9.50 -5.17 5.47
CA VAL A 44 9.87 -5.45 4.08
C VAL A 44 11.33 -5.13 3.86
N ARG A 45 11.98 -5.86 2.97
CA ARG A 45 13.32 -5.55 2.47
C ARG A 45 13.43 -5.90 0.99
N ALA A 46 14.31 -5.21 0.28
CA ALA A 46 14.71 -5.63 -1.06
C ALA A 46 15.44 -6.97 -1.00
N VAL A 47 15.34 -7.76 -2.07
CA VAL A 47 16.15 -8.99 -2.22
C VAL A 47 17.47 -8.61 -2.86
N ALA A 48 18.37 -8.10 -2.02
CA ALA A 48 19.73 -7.71 -2.41
C ALA A 48 20.67 -7.96 -1.22
N ASP A 49 21.95 -8.11 -1.51
CA ASP A 49 22.97 -8.29 -0.48
C ASP A 49 23.05 -7.06 0.43
N GLY A 50 23.03 -7.30 1.74
CA GLY A 50 23.08 -6.24 2.74
C GLY A 50 21.78 -5.46 2.94
N ALA A 51 20.68 -5.82 2.27
CA ALA A 51 19.40 -5.13 2.42
C ALA A 51 18.85 -5.22 3.85
N VAL A 52 18.43 -4.07 4.37
CA VAL A 52 17.94 -3.92 5.75
C VAL A 52 16.42 -4.03 5.80
N TRP A 53 15.90 -4.68 6.84
CA TRP A 53 14.47 -4.71 7.11
C TRP A 53 13.93 -3.34 7.49
N GLN A 54 12.90 -2.89 6.79
CA GLN A 54 12.17 -1.66 7.06
C GLN A 54 10.76 -1.99 7.58
N GLY A 55 10.30 -1.29 8.61
CA GLY A 55 8.92 -1.45 9.10
C GLY A 55 7.93 -0.85 8.10
N ALA A 56 6.99 -1.65 7.61
CA ALA A 56 5.89 -1.17 6.80
C ALA A 56 4.68 -0.88 7.70
N PHE A 57 4.11 0.32 7.59
CA PHE A 57 2.97 0.70 8.40
C PHE A 57 1.74 -0.12 8.01
N ALA A 58 1.31 -0.98 8.93
CA ALA A 58 0.14 -1.82 8.72
C ALA A 58 -1.12 -1.05 9.11
N ILE A 59 -1.94 -0.72 8.12
CA ILE A 59 -3.22 -0.04 8.30
C ILE A 59 -4.30 -1.08 8.53
N GLN A 60 -5.17 -0.84 9.50
CA GLN A 60 -6.32 -1.70 9.80
C GLN A 60 -7.62 -0.98 9.52
N THR A 61 -8.48 -1.64 8.78
CA THR A 61 -9.89 -1.27 8.64
C THR A 61 -10.76 -2.30 9.37
N ALA A 62 -11.91 -1.88 9.84
CA ALA A 62 -12.90 -2.76 10.46
C ALA A 62 -14.22 -2.65 9.69
N CYS A 63 -14.88 -3.79 9.51
CA CYS A 63 -16.28 -3.76 9.10
C CYS A 63 -17.10 -3.23 10.28
N LYS A 64 -17.62 -2.03 10.15
CA LYS A 64 -18.63 -1.53 11.09
C LYS A 64 -19.97 -2.14 10.73
N SER A 65 -20.65 -2.78 11.68
CA SER A 65 -22.07 -3.03 11.49
C SER A 65 -22.75 -1.67 11.33
N LEU A 66 -23.57 -1.50 10.31
CA LEU A 66 -24.45 -0.36 10.24
C LEU A 66 -25.46 -0.55 11.39
N GLU A 67 -25.39 0.29 12.42
CA GLU A 67 -26.23 0.20 13.63
C GLU A 67 -27.75 0.18 13.34
N ASN A 68 -28.15 0.40 12.09
CA ASN A 68 -29.54 0.42 11.62
C ASN A 68 -29.76 -0.37 10.32
N GLY A 69 -28.88 -1.31 9.98
CA GLY A 69 -29.08 -2.16 8.80
C GLY A 69 -30.24 -3.11 9.00
N THR A 70 -31.36 -2.89 8.31
CA THR A 70 -32.56 -3.74 8.38
C THR A 70 -32.44 -5.08 7.66
N ASP A 71 -31.33 -5.35 6.99
CA ASP A 71 -31.14 -6.50 6.11
C ASP A 71 -30.22 -7.60 6.66
N GLY A 72 -29.77 -7.52 7.91
CA GLY A 72 -29.08 -8.62 8.62
C GLY A 72 -27.80 -9.15 7.95
N TYR A 73 -27.43 -8.62 6.78
CA TYR A 73 -26.26 -9.07 6.01
C TYR A 73 -24.95 -8.51 6.60
N PHE A 74 -25.00 -7.31 7.14
CA PHE A 74 -23.82 -6.61 7.70
C PHE A 74 -23.54 -6.97 9.16
N ASP A 75 -24.53 -7.42 9.91
CA ASP A 75 -24.36 -7.87 11.31
C ASP A 75 -23.42 -9.09 11.42
N THR A 76 -23.31 -9.88 10.35
CA THR A 76 -22.43 -11.06 10.30
C THR A 76 -20.96 -10.72 10.13
N LEU A 77 -20.62 -9.48 9.81
CA LEU A 77 -19.25 -9.00 9.59
C LEU A 77 -18.71 -8.19 10.78
N ALA A 78 -19.50 -8.02 11.83
CA ALA A 78 -19.05 -7.33 13.04
C ALA A 78 -17.82 -8.03 13.64
N GLY A 79 -16.78 -7.23 13.93
CA GLY A 79 -15.51 -7.73 14.45
C GLY A 79 -14.50 -8.22 13.39
N TRP A 80 -14.89 -8.26 12.12
CA TRP A 80 -13.95 -8.57 11.05
C TRP A 80 -13.06 -7.36 10.76
N THR A 81 -11.78 -7.65 10.52
CA THR A 81 -10.81 -6.62 10.19
C THR A 81 -10.05 -6.99 8.94
N HIS A 82 -9.61 -5.98 8.22
CA HIS A 82 -8.69 -6.12 7.11
C HIS A 82 -7.45 -5.26 7.39
N THR A 83 -6.31 -5.91 7.51
CA THR A 83 -5.03 -5.24 7.58
C THR A 83 -4.42 -5.17 6.20
N TYR A 84 -3.78 -4.07 5.88
CA TYR A 84 -2.98 -3.97 4.65
C TYR A 84 -1.75 -3.11 4.85
N VAL A 85 -0.76 -3.38 4.03
CA VAL A 85 0.43 -2.54 3.90
C VAL A 85 0.60 -2.16 2.44
N ASN A 86 1.15 -0.97 2.20
CA ASN A 86 1.52 -0.54 0.88
C ASN A 86 2.95 0.02 0.87
N PHE A 87 3.65 -0.21 -0.21
CA PHE A 87 4.99 0.31 -0.49
C PHE A 87 5.25 0.26 -1.99
N GLU A 88 6.27 0.97 -2.44
CA GLU A 88 6.72 0.91 -3.84
C GLU A 88 7.97 0.06 -3.94
N THR A 89 8.04 -0.75 -4.99
CA THR A 89 9.25 -1.50 -5.33
C THR A 89 9.37 -1.64 -6.84
N ALA A 90 10.58 -1.55 -7.36
CA ALA A 90 10.88 -1.87 -8.76
C ALA A 90 11.34 -3.32 -8.93
N GLY A 91 11.84 -3.94 -7.85
CA GLY A 91 12.44 -5.27 -7.88
C GLY A 91 11.80 -6.25 -6.90
N ALA A 92 12.53 -7.35 -6.69
CA ALA A 92 12.12 -8.39 -5.76
C ALA A 92 12.21 -7.94 -4.30
N VAL A 93 11.22 -8.35 -3.50
CA VAL A 93 11.15 -8.04 -2.07
C VAL A 93 10.83 -9.28 -1.24
N GLU A 94 11.29 -9.24 0.00
CA GLU A 94 10.91 -10.18 1.04
C GLU A 94 10.12 -9.46 2.12
N ILE A 95 8.98 -10.03 2.51
CA ILE A 95 8.05 -9.48 3.48
C ILE A 95 7.98 -10.42 4.66
N GLU A 96 8.16 -9.90 5.87
CA GLU A 96 7.96 -10.61 7.13
C GLU A 96 6.67 -10.13 7.79
N ILE A 97 5.81 -11.07 8.16
CA ILE A 97 4.57 -10.80 8.89
C ILE A 97 4.66 -11.49 10.25
N ALA A 98 4.34 -10.75 11.30
CA ALA A 98 4.25 -11.26 12.67
C ALA A 98 2.89 -10.86 13.25
N ARG A 99 2.34 -11.67 14.17
CA ARG A 99 1.18 -11.26 14.97
C ARG A 99 1.59 -10.15 15.93
N ALA A 100 0.78 -9.10 16.04
CA ALA A 100 1.08 -7.95 16.91
C ALA A 100 1.12 -8.31 18.38
N ASN A 101 0.33 -9.30 18.81
CA ASN A 101 0.27 -9.84 20.17
C ASN A 101 1.44 -10.81 20.49
N GLY A 102 2.36 -11.07 19.56
CA GLY A 102 3.52 -11.94 19.75
C GLY A 102 3.24 -13.44 19.65
N GLN A 103 1.99 -13.86 19.45
CA GLN A 103 1.67 -15.28 19.25
C GLN A 103 2.30 -15.79 17.95
N PRO A 104 2.78 -17.05 17.91
CA PRO A 104 3.38 -17.61 16.72
C PRO A 104 2.36 -17.81 15.60
N ILE A 105 2.81 -17.66 14.38
CA ILE A 105 2.13 -18.10 13.16
C ILE A 105 2.57 -19.53 12.88
N HIS A 106 1.63 -20.41 12.57
CA HIS A 106 1.90 -21.84 12.32
C HIS A 106 1.86 -22.19 10.83
N SER A 107 1.01 -21.50 10.08
CA SER A 107 0.94 -21.66 8.63
C SER A 107 0.69 -20.32 7.91
N ALA A 108 1.10 -20.23 6.64
CA ALA A 108 0.81 -19.07 5.82
C ALA A 108 0.71 -19.49 4.34
N ALA A 109 -0.22 -18.88 3.62
CA ALA A 109 -0.38 -19.06 2.18
C ALA A 109 -0.67 -17.72 1.49
N ALA A 110 0.06 -17.42 0.43
CA ALA A 110 -0.18 -16.20 -0.36
C ALA A 110 -1.19 -16.48 -1.50
N HIS A 111 -2.09 -15.55 -1.72
CA HIS A 111 -3.12 -15.64 -2.76
C HIS A 111 -3.12 -14.38 -3.65
N PRO A 112 -3.15 -14.53 -4.98
CA PRO A 112 -3.05 -15.80 -5.71
C PRO A 112 -1.63 -16.38 -5.64
N GLN A 113 -1.52 -17.68 -5.43
CA GLN A 113 -0.24 -18.39 -5.24
C GLN A 113 0.80 -18.09 -6.32
N ARG A 114 0.35 -17.95 -7.59
CA ARG A 114 1.22 -17.66 -8.73
C ARG A 114 1.94 -16.29 -8.67
N LYS A 115 1.54 -15.41 -7.74
CA LYS A 115 2.12 -14.06 -7.58
C LYS A 115 3.26 -14.03 -6.57
N ALA A 116 3.28 -14.96 -5.63
CA ALA A 116 4.36 -15.10 -4.68
C ALA A 116 5.30 -16.22 -5.14
N SER A 117 6.59 -15.93 -5.20
CA SER A 117 7.61 -16.95 -5.50
C SER A 117 7.84 -17.90 -4.35
N SER A 118 7.60 -17.45 -3.13
CA SER A 118 7.55 -18.32 -1.94
C SER A 118 6.66 -17.73 -0.84
N CYS A 119 6.06 -18.62 -0.04
CA CYS A 119 5.40 -18.29 1.21
C CYS A 119 5.71 -19.39 2.22
N SER A 120 6.25 -19.04 3.37
CA SER A 120 6.72 -20.01 4.37
C SER A 120 6.61 -19.45 5.78
N VAL A 121 6.64 -20.32 6.78
CA VAL A 121 6.70 -19.91 8.19
C VAL A 121 8.03 -20.34 8.79
N LYS A 122 8.68 -19.41 9.49
CA LYS A 122 9.92 -19.66 10.21
C LYS A 122 9.91 -18.88 11.53
N ASN A 123 10.22 -19.57 12.63
CA ASN A 123 10.27 -18.98 13.98
C ASN A 123 8.99 -18.22 14.36
N GLY A 124 7.81 -18.77 14.01
CA GLY A 124 6.51 -18.17 14.32
C GLY A 124 6.18 -16.90 13.53
N ARG A 125 6.84 -16.66 12.39
CA ARG A 125 6.59 -15.54 11.47
C ARG A 125 6.39 -16.05 10.06
N ALA A 126 5.52 -15.39 9.31
CA ALA A 126 5.36 -15.69 7.90
C ALA A 126 6.32 -14.85 7.05
N PHE A 127 6.88 -15.47 6.03
CA PHE A 127 7.76 -14.84 5.04
C PHE A 127 7.18 -15.04 3.65
N VAL A 128 6.98 -13.93 2.94
CA VAL A 128 6.47 -13.91 1.58
C VAL A 128 7.51 -13.26 0.69
N ARG A 129 7.87 -13.93 -0.41
CA ARG A 129 8.76 -13.37 -1.43
C ARG A 129 7.95 -13.03 -2.68
N LEU A 130 8.13 -11.82 -3.16
CA LEU A 130 7.60 -11.32 -4.42
C LEU A 130 8.78 -10.96 -5.33
N ASP A 131 8.82 -11.51 -6.55
CA ASP A 131 9.91 -11.22 -7.48
C ASP A 131 9.66 -9.95 -8.31
N GLN A 132 8.44 -9.40 -8.24
CA GLN A 132 8.03 -8.18 -8.92
C GLN A 132 6.86 -7.52 -8.19
N PRO A 133 6.59 -6.23 -8.44
CA PRO A 133 5.42 -5.55 -7.91
C PRO A 133 4.13 -6.32 -8.18
N CYS A 134 3.36 -6.58 -7.13
CA CYS A 134 2.05 -7.21 -7.24
C CYS A 134 1.25 -7.07 -5.95
N LEU A 135 -0.05 -7.39 -6.03
CA LEU A 135 -0.95 -7.50 -4.90
C LEU A 135 -1.13 -8.98 -4.51
N VAL A 136 -0.97 -9.28 -3.22
CA VAL A 136 -1.29 -10.59 -2.65
C VAL A 136 -2.04 -10.42 -1.33
N ALA A 137 -3.01 -11.30 -1.06
CA ALA A 137 -3.53 -11.54 0.27
C ALA A 137 -2.75 -12.69 0.90
N VAL A 138 -2.53 -12.61 2.22
CA VAL A 138 -1.86 -13.70 2.94
C VAL A 138 -2.83 -14.29 3.94
N ASP A 139 -3.10 -15.58 3.77
CA ASP A 139 -3.86 -16.38 4.71
C ASP A 139 -2.91 -16.83 5.84
N ILE A 140 -3.24 -16.48 7.07
CA ILE A 140 -2.47 -16.78 8.27
C ILE A 140 -3.22 -17.84 9.08
N ASP A 141 -2.56 -18.96 9.36
CA ASP A 141 -3.08 -20.10 10.14
C ASP A 141 -4.34 -20.74 9.54
N GLY A 142 -4.51 -20.60 8.24
CA GLY A 142 -5.63 -21.15 7.50
C GLY A 142 -6.97 -20.51 7.90
N ARG A 143 -8.05 -21.28 7.76
CA ARG A 143 -9.38 -20.80 8.13
C ARG A 143 -9.68 -20.88 9.63
N MET A 144 -8.69 -21.07 10.48
CA MET A 144 -8.91 -21.13 11.92
C MET A 144 -9.43 -19.83 12.53
N ASP A 145 -9.19 -18.70 11.81
CA ASP A 145 -9.75 -17.39 12.16
C ASP A 145 -11.06 -17.11 11.40
N THR A 146 -11.73 -18.11 10.85
CA THR A 146 -13.03 -17.91 10.20
C THR A 146 -14.16 -17.98 11.21
N GLN A 147 -15.11 -17.06 11.11
CA GLN A 147 -16.35 -17.13 11.87
C GLN A 147 -17.38 -18.00 11.12
N ASP A 148 -17.88 -19.06 11.75
CA ASP A 148 -19.04 -19.78 11.23
C ASP A 148 -20.28 -18.89 11.41
N THR A 149 -20.79 -18.38 10.32
CA THR A 149 -21.99 -17.53 10.34
C THR A 149 -23.28 -18.32 10.53
N GLY A 150 -23.22 -19.65 10.68
CA GLY A 150 -24.40 -20.51 10.80
C GLY A 150 -25.27 -20.59 9.54
N LYS A 151 -24.89 -19.90 8.47
CA LYS A 151 -25.63 -19.82 7.19
C LYS A 151 -25.00 -20.66 6.07
N GLY A 152 -24.07 -21.58 6.41
CA GLY A 152 -23.36 -22.40 5.41
C GLY A 152 -22.36 -21.63 4.55
N TYR A 153 -22.15 -20.37 4.84
CA TYR A 153 -21.14 -19.52 4.20
C TYR A 153 -19.93 -19.41 5.15
N ASN A 154 -18.86 -20.08 4.79
CA ASN A 154 -17.58 -19.85 5.43
C ASN A 154 -17.06 -18.49 4.96
N GLY A 155 -17.27 -17.44 5.74
CA GLY A 155 -16.80 -16.10 5.46
C GLY A 155 -15.28 -16.04 5.26
N PRO A 156 -14.75 -14.90 4.83
CA PRO A 156 -13.31 -14.66 4.79
C PRO A 156 -12.71 -14.81 6.20
N PRO A 157 -11.40 -15.02 6.33
CA PRO A 157 -10.73 -15.02 7.62
C PRO A 157 -11.09 -13.77 8.42
N LEU A 158 -11.32 -13.94 9.74
CA LEU A 158 -11.74 -12.84 10.64
C LEU A 158 -10.78 -11.64 10.57
N HIS A 159 -9.48 -11.93 10.44
CA HIS A 159 -8.43 -10.92 10.34
C HIS A 159 -7.59 -11.20 9.09
N THR A 160 -7.95 -10.56 7.98
CA THR A 160 -7.21 -10.71 6.72
C THR A 160 -6.04 -9.74 6.66
N ILE A 161 -5.00 -10.11 5.90
CA ILE A 161 -3.89 -9.21 5.57
C ILE A 161 -3.59 -9.20 4.09
N SER A 162 -3.44 -8.01 3.51
CA SER A 162 -3.07 -7.80 2.11
C SER A 162 -1.78 -6.99 1.99
N ILE A 163 -0.97 -7.38 1.01
CA ILE A 163 0.28 -6.72 0.66
C ILE A 163 0.13 -6.05 -0.70
N PHE A 164 0.23 -4.73 -0.73
CA PHE A 164 0.24 -3.93 -1.94
C PHE A 164 1.68 -3.52 -2.26
N ALA A 165 2.42 -4.40 -2.93
CA ALA A 165 3.73 -4.08 -3.49
C ALA A 165 3.51 -3.40 -4.84
N ASN A 166 3.56 -2.08 -4.87
CA ASN A 166 3.24 -1.29 -6.05
C ASN A 166 4.51 -1.00 -6.87
N PRO A 167 4.42 -0.87 -8.19
CA PRO A 167 5.50 -0.29 -8.96
C PRO A 167 5.70 1.18 -8.57
N PRO A 168 6.92 1.74 -8.75
CA PRO A 168 7.18 3.15 -8.48
C PRO A 168 6.19 4.05 -9.24
N LEU A 169 5.47 4.89 -8.49
CA LEU A 169 4.44 5.76 -9.03
C LEU A 169 5.08 6.90 -9.84
N ARG A 170 4.74 6.98 -11.12
CA ARG A 170 5.19 8.05 -12.01
C ARG A 170 4.21 9.22 -12.01
N GLY A 171 4.75 10.44 -12.20
CA GLY A 171 3.93 11.65 -12.31
C GLY A 171 3.30 12.06 -10.97
N LYS A 172 4.00 11.85 -9.86
CA LYS A 172 3.64 12.43 -8.57
C LYS A 172 3.68 13.96 -8.70
N PRO A 173 2.68 14.68 -8.17
CA PRO A 173 2.76 16.14 -8.16
C PRO A 173 3.95 16.61 -7.32
N MET A 174 4.68 17.61 -7.84
CA MET A 174 5.82 18.21 -7.15
C MET A 174 5.41 19.49 -6.41
N PRO A 175 6.12 19.87 -5.34
CA PRO A 175 5.78 21.05 -4.54
C PRO A 175 5.62 22.35 -5.34
N ASP A 176 6.36 22.51 -6.43
CA ASP A 176 6.38 23.73 -7.26
C ASP A 176 5.49 23.63 -8.49
N ASP A 177 4.73 22.54 -8.66
CA ASP A 177 3.83 22.39 -9.80
C ASP A 177 2.70 23.42 -9.74
N ARG A 178 2.45 24.09 -10.85
CA ARG A 178 1.38 25.09 -10.94
C ARG A 178 0.01 24.44 -10.76
N GLY A 179 -0.85 25.12 -10.01
CA GLY A 179 -2.23 24.70 -9.80
C GLY A 179 -2.37 23.54 -8.81
N VAL A 180 -1.35 23.20 -8.03
CA VAL A 180 -1.47 22.24 -6.93
C VAL A 180 -1.97 22.95 -5.69
N LEU A 181 -3.07 22.45 -5.10
CA LEU A 181 -3.59 22.87 -3.81
C LEU A 181 -3.26 21.80 -2.76
N TYR A 182 -2.44 22.17 -1.77
CA TYR A 182 -2.08 21.28 -0.66
C TYR A 182 -3.12 21.38 0.45
N VAL A 183 -3.69 20.24 0.82
CA VAL A 183 -4.68 20.13 1.89
C VAL A 183 -4.04 19.53 3.12
N LYS A 184 -4.11 20.24 4.24
CA LYS A 184 -3.63 19.75 5.54
C LYS A 184 -4.68 18.85 6.21
N PRO A 185 -4.27 17.89 7.04
CA PRO A 185 -5.19 17.15 7.89
C PRO A 185 -6.10 18.09 8.70
N GLY A 186 -7.36 17.69 8.84
CA GLY A 186 -8.37 18.49 9.56
C GLY A 186 -8.94 19.68 8.77
N VAL A 187 -8.48 19.91 7.54
CA VAL A 187 -9.01 20.96 6.67
C VAL A 187 -9.89 20.33 5.59
N ILE A 188 -11.14 20.79 5.50
CA ILE A 188 -12.01 20.41 4.38
C ILE A 188 -11.56 21.18 3.15
N PRO A 189 -11.16 20.49 2.08
CA PRO A 189 -10.68 21.17 0.88
C PRO A 189 -11.81 21.94 0.20
N PRO A 190 -11.52 23.09 -0.44
CA PRO A 190 -12.53 23.79 -1.22
C PRO A 190 -12.94 22.93 -2.42
N SER A 191 -14.26 22.84 -2.65
CA SER A 191 -14.82 22.08 -3.76
C SER A 191 -14.57 22.73 -5.12
N ASP A 192 -14.16 23.99 -5.15
CA ASP A 192 -13.86 24.74 -6.37
C ASP A 192 -12.71 25.74 -6.15
N GLY A 193 -12.14 26.26 -7.25
CA GLY A 193 -11.04 27.22 -7.18
C GLY A 193 -10.11 27.11 -8.40
N PRO A 194 -9.03 27.88 -8.44
CA PRO A 194 -8.10 27.90 -9.58
C PRO A 194 -7.15 26.69 -9.64
N TRP A 195 -7.24 25.75 -8.68
CA TRP A 195 -6.41 24.56 -8.65
C TRP A 195 -6.81 23.53 -9.71
N THR A 196 -5.82 22.77 -10.18
CA THR A 196 -6.02 21.62 -11.09
C THR A 196 -5.78 20.30 -10.38
N THR A 197 -4.96 20.31 -9.33
CA THR A 197 -4.61 19.14 -8.54
C THR A 197 -4.83 19.42 -7.06
N LEU A 198 -5.61 18.57 -6.41
CA LEU A 198 -5.75 18.54 -4.97
C LEU A 198 -4.76 17.52 -4.41
N TYR A 199 -3.84 17.95 -3.58
CA TYR A 199 -2.83 17.11 -2.94
C TYR A 199 -3.14 16.99 -1.44
N PHE A 200 -3.49 15.81 -0.97
CA PHE A 200 -3.66 15.55 0.45
C PHE A 200 -2.29 15.37 1.11
N LEU A 201 -1.92 16.26 2.04
CA LEU A 201 -0.67 16.12 2.79
C LEU A 201 -0.71 14.88 3.69
N PRO A 202 0.44 14.35 4.14
CA PRO A 202 0.49 13.20 5.05
C PRO A 202 -0.41 13.37 6.27
N GLY A 203 -1.17 12.32 6.62
CA GLY A 203 -2.07 12.30 7.77
C GLY A 203 -3.50 11.88 7.45
N VAL A 204 -4.39 12.10 8.42
CA VAL A 204 -5.80 11.72 8.33
C VAL A 204 -6.65 12.92 7.90
N HIS A 205 -7.43 12.73 6.85
CA HIS A 205 -8.36 13.71 6.30
C HIS A 205 -9.78 13.20 6.40
N ASP A 206 -10.75 14.09 6.62
CA ASP A 206 -12.16 13.82 6.48
C ASP A 206 -12.75 14.82 5.46
N ILE A 207 -13.24 14.29 4.34
CA ILE A 207 -13.84 15.09 3.27
C ILE A 207 -15.37 15.01 3.26
N GLY A 208 -15.97 14.30 4.23
CA GLY A 208 -17.40 14.10 4.31
C GLY A 208 -17.99 13.12 3.30
N LEU A 209 -19.29 12.93 3.36
CA LEU A 209 -20.00 11.86 2.63
C LEU A 209 -20.24 12.14 1.13
N ALA A 210 -19.94 13.33 0.62
CA ALA A 210 -20.26 13.69 -0.76
C ALA A 210 -19.37 14.82 -1.29
N PHE A 211 -18.05 14.67 -1.17
CA PHE A 211 -17.12 15.67 -1.72
C PHE A 211 -17.24 15.70 -3.25
N PRO A 212 -17.56 16.86 -3.85
CA PRO A 212 -17.86 16.92 -5.27
C PRO A 212 -16.63 16.82 -6.14
N LEU A 213 -16.63 15.87 -7.07
CA LEU A 213 -15.66 15.79 -8.15
C LEU A 213 -15.94 16.89 -9.20
N ARG A 214 -14.90 17.46 -9.76
CA ARG A 214 -14.97 18.50 -10.82
C ARG A 214 -14.24 18.07 -12.06
N ALA A 215 -14.75 18.49 -13.21
CA ALA A 215 -14.11 18.23 -14.50
C ALA A 215 -12.67 18.75 -14.56
N ASN A 216 -11.81 18.04 -15.28
CA ASN A 216 -10.41 18.39 -15.50
C ASN A 216 -9.59 18.56 -14.21
N ARG A 217 -9.91 17.76 -13.16
CA ARG A 217 -9.24 17.82 -11.88
C ARG A 217 -8.53 16.50 -11.55
N GLN A 218 -7.48 16.64 -10.77
CA GLN A 218 -6.72 15.52 -10.21
C GLN A 218 -6.80 15.55 -8.70
N TYR A 219 -6.86 14.37 -8.09
CA TYR A 219 -6.91 14.15 -6.65
C TYR A 219 -5.80 13.17 -6.30
N TYR A 220 -4.75 13.66 -5.64
CA TYR A 220 -3.57 12.88 -5.29
C TYR A 220 -3.55 12.55 -3.81
N ILE A 221 -3.49 11.27 -3.49
CA ILE A 221 -3.44 10.74 -2.12
C ILE A 221 -2.10 10.00 -1.97
N PRO A 222 -1.09 10.59 -1.33
CA PRO A 222 0.22 9.94 -1.13
C PRO A 222 0.11 8.75 -0.17
N GLY A 223 1.11 7.86 -0.17
CA GLY A 223 1.09 6.59 0.57
C GLY A 223 1.00 6.71 2.08
N ASP A 224 1.27 7.88 2.63
CA ASP A 224 1.19 8.25 4.05
C ASP A 224 -0.03 9.14 4.36
N ALA A 225 -1.04 9.15 3.50
CA ALA A 225 -2.33 9.83 3.72
C ALA A 225 -3.51 8.85 3.75
N MET A 226 -4.42 9.07 4.68
CA MET A 226 -5.71 8.42 4.81
C MET A 226 -6.81 9.46 4.62
N VAL A 227 -7.69 9.24 3.65
CA VAL A 227 -8.82 10.13 3.36
C VAL A 227 -10.11 9.38 3.68
N TYR A 228 -10.84 9.84 4.66
CA TYR A 228 -12.20 9.37 4.97
C TYR A 228 -13.22 10.20 4.23
N GLY A 229 -14.24 9.51 3.68
CA GLY A 229 -15.36 10.15 3.00
C GLY A 229 -15.51 9.69 1.55
N THR A 230 -16.49 10.24 0.88
CA THR A 230 -16.90 9.82 -0.46
C THR A 230 -16.67 10.90 -1.50
N LEU A 231 -15.94 10.56 -2.56
CA LEU A 231 -15.84 11.38 -3.78
C LEU A 231 -17.08 11.14 -4.65
N SER A 232 -17.82 12.18 -4.98
CA SER A 232 -19.12 12.06 -5.63
C SER A 232 -19.27 12.97 -6.84
N ASN A 233 -19.87 12.43 -7.93
CA ASN A 233 -20.30 13.21 -9.08
C ASN A 233 -21.84 13.27 -9.22
N ARG A 234 -22.60 12.80 -8.20
CA ARG A 234 -24.06 12.60 -8.27
C ARG A 234 -24.90 13.81 -8.70
N LYS A 235 -24.38 15.02 -8.45
CA LYS A 235 -25.08 16.28 -8.78
C LYS A 235 -24.47 17.05 -9.94
N TRP A 236 -23.44 16.47 -10.59
CA TRP A 236 -22.55 17.24 -11.46
C TRP A 236 -22.29 16.44 -12.75
N GLY A 237 -23.31 16.30 -13.57
CA GLY A 237 -23.26 15.55 -14.83
C GLY A 237 -22.09 15.87 -15.78
N ASP A 238 -21.32 16.91 -15.47
CA ASP A 238 -20.18 17.38 -16.27
C ASP A 238 -18.81 16.98 -15.68
N ALA A 239 -18.76 16.10 -14.70
CA ALA A 239 -17.50 15.65 -14.10
C ALA A 239 -16.80 14.64 -15.03
N HIS A 240 -15.94 15.14 -15.91
CA HIS A 240 -15.15 14.36 -16.87
C HIS A 240 -13.65 14.68 -16.75
N HIS A 241 -12.78 13.84 -17.32
CA HIS A 241 -11.32 13.98 -17.26
C HIS A 241 -10.80 14.11 -15.80
N ILE A 242 -11.33 13.26 -14.94
CA ILE A 242 -10.94 13.20 -13.53
C ILE A 242 -9.88 12.12 -13.35
N ARG A 243 -8.86 12.43 -12.56
CA ARG A 243 -7.87 11.45 -12.13
C ARG A 243 -7.80 11.41 -10.60
N ILE A 244 -8.10 10.25 -10.01
CA ILE A 244 -7.86 9.96 -8.60
C ILE A 244 -6.69 8.98 -8.56
N PHE A 245 -5.61 9.33 -7.89
CA PHE A 245 -4.39 8.54 -7.92
C PHE A 245 -3.52 8.78 -6.69
N GLY A 246 -2.52 7.94 -6.56
CA GLY A 246 -1.64 7.91 -5.40
C GLY A 246 -1.62 6.51 -4.81
N LEU A 247 -0.90 6.33 -3.71
CA LEU A 247 -0.79 5.06 -3.00
C LEU A 247 -1.32 5.17 -1.57
N GLY A 248 -2.00 6.27 -1.25
CA GLY A 248 -2.74 6.44 0.00
C GLY A 248 -4.10 5.75 -0.06
N THR A 249 -4.87 5.93 0.98
CA THR A 249 -6.15 5.26 1.17
C THR A 249 -7.30 6.24 1.09
N LEU A 250 -8.33 5.86 0.33
CA LEU A 250 -9.66 6.47 0.36
C LEU A 250 -10.62 5.46 0.97
N SER A 251 -11.28 5.83 2.07
CA SER A 251 -12.23 4.99 2.80
C SER A 251 -13.54 5.75 3.00
N GLY A 252 -14.63 5.22 2.44
CA GLY A 252 -15.96 5.81 2.50
C GLY A 252 -17.02 4.87 2.99
#